data_9941a01e0e3f87506b23ab519c68a147
#
_entry.id   9941a01e0e3f87506b23ab519c68a147
#
_cell.length_a   1.000
_cell.length_b   1.000
_cell.length_c   1.000
_cell.angle_alpha   90.00
_cell.angle_beta   90.00
_cell.angle_gamma   90.00
#
_symmetry.space_group_name_H-M   'P 1'
#
loop_
_entity.id
_entity.type
_entity.pdbx_description
1 polymer ?
#
loop_
_entity_poly.entity_id
_entity_poly.type
_entity_poly.pdbx_seq_one_letter_code
_entity_poly.pdbx_strand_id
1 'polypeptide(L)'
;MTYFYEIRLAGHLDAHWADWFDGMSVTLEEDGNTLLSGPVPDQPALYGILRRVRDLGLPLVSVNQITVNLSQQVLNKKRSNTKMNTNNIGVIKMNTNNMTTEMEDIKVSLKLKLAALWTSFMFLYTYVDHFHLYMPGKIEEILAGKVFTFDITYVFLMVAMFFVAIPVLMIFLSVALPAKVNRWTNIIVATVYIPYMLFNLAGVAWAHMYFAAAVEVALLLIIIGYAWKWPKQES
;
A
#
# COMPACT_ATOMS: atom_id res chain seq x y z
N MET A 1 -10.10 24.68 9.05
CA MET A 1 -10.38 24.21 7.67
C MET A 1 -11.64 23.36 7.77
N THR A 2 -12.66 23.66 6.99
CA THR A 2 -13.91 22.89 7.00
C THR A 2 -13.80 21.77 5.98
N TYR A 3 -14.02 20.56 6.39
CA TYR A 3 -13.99 19.38 5.52
C TYR A 3 -15.43 18.99 5.15
N PHE A 4 -15.65 18.48 3.96
CA PHE A 4 -16.94 17.94 3.53
C PHE A 4 -16.92 16.41 3.68
N TYR A 5 -17.96 15.83 4.29
CA TYR A 5 -18.09 14.42 4.48
C TYR A 5 -19.39 13.88 3.90
N GLU A 6 -19.32 12.66 3.37
CA GLU A 6 -20.45 11.79 3.05
C GLU A 6 -20.42 10.57 3.97
N ILE A 7 -21.51 10.38 4.70
CA ILE A 7 -21.68 9.26 5.65
C ILE A 7 -22.89 8.47 5.18
N ARG A 8 -22.69 7.20 4.79
CA ARG A 8 -23.77 6.29 4.40
C ARG A 8 -24.17 5.42 5.56
N LEU A 9 -25.48 5.31 5.78
CA LEU A 9 -26.10 4.52 6.83
C LEU A 9 -27.05 3.52 6.19
N ALA A 10 -27.05 2.27 6.68
CA ALA A 10 -28.05 1.29 6.25
C ALA A 10 -29.38 1.58 6.95
N GLY A 11 -30.43 1.77 6.14
CA GLY A 11 -31.78 2.05 6.62
C GLY A 11 -32.26 3.47 6.34
N HIS A 12 -33.56 3.67 6.54
CA HIS A 12 -34.27 4.89 6.22
C HIS A 12 -34.21 5.87 7.40
N LEU A 13 -33.71 7.07 7.14
CA LEU A 13 -33.78 8.21 8.04
C LEU A 13 -34.63 9.29 7.38
N ASP A 14 -35.71 9.68 8.03
CA ASP A 14 -36.55 10.77 7.54
C ASP A 14 -35.84 12.11 7.58
N ALA A 15 -36.24 13.04 6.70
CA ALA A 15 -35.68 14.38 6.61
C ALA A 15 -35.75 15.19 7.91
N HIS A 16 -36.64 14.85 8.84
CA HIS A 16 -36.75 15.46 10.17
C HIS A 16 -35.47 15.30 11.03
N TRP A 17 -34.64 14.34 10.71
CA TRP A 17 -33.37 14.09 11.41
C TRP A 17 -32.24 15.03 10.98
N ALA A 18 -32.43 15.84 9.92
CA ALA A 18 -31.42 16.77 9.44
C ALA A 18 -30.98 17.77 10.53
N ASP A 19 -31.89 18.24 11.35
CA ASP A 19 -31.60 19.17 12.45
C ASP A 19 -30.74 18.52 13.55
N TRP A 20 -30.74 17.19 13.63
CA TRP A 20 -29.97 16.43 14.62
C TRP A 20 -28.51 16.26 14.22
N PHE A 21 -28.22 16.45 12.94
CA PHE A 21 -26.88 16.26 12.36
C PHE A 21 -26.16 17.59 12.01
N ASP A 22 -26.43 18.65 12.78
CA ASP A 22 -25.69 19.93 12.73
C ASP A 22 -25.54 20.51 11.30
N GLY A 23 -26.63 20.50 10.53
CA GLY A 23 -26.68 21.11 9.19
C GLY A 23 -26.18 20.21 8.06
N MET A 24 -26.02 18.90 8.29
CA MET A 24 -25.85 17.93 7.21
C MET A 24 -27.17 17.72 6.47
N SER A 25 -27.12 17.56 5.16
CA SER A 25 -28.27 17.14 4.37
C SER A 25 -28.49 15.63 4.49
N VAL A 26 -29.76 15.23 4.64
CA VAL A 26 -30.20 13.82 4.68
C VAL A 26 -30.86 13.52 3.35
N THR A 27 -30.32 12.54 2.61
CA THR A 27 -30.86 12.10 1.32
C THR A 27 -31.06 10.60 1.35
N LEU A 28 -32.23 10.13 0.94
CA LEU A 28 -32.51 8.71 0.76
C LEU A 28 -31.95 8.24 -0.59
N GLU A 29 -31.19 7.15 -0.57
CA GLU A 29 -30.70 6.50 -1.78
C GLU A 29 -31.69 5.41 -2.25
N GLU A 30 -31.70 5.13 -3.54
CA GLU A 30 -32.61 4.14 -4.16
C GLU A 30 -32.42 2.70 -3.65
N ASP A 31 -31.24 2.42 -3.08
CA ASP A 31 -30.87 1.12 -2.51
C ASP A 31 -31.36 0.92 -1.05
N GLY A 32 -32.13 1.89 -0.51
CA GLY A 32 -32.65 1.83 0.85
C GLY A 32 -31.68 2.34 1.93
N ASN A 33 -30.55 2.90 1.54
CA ASN A 33 -29.61 3.55 2.43
C ASN A 33 -29.93 5.03 2.61
N THR A 34 -29.40 5.63 3.66
CA THR A 34 -29.44 7.08 3.90
C THR A 34 -28.06 7.67 3.74
N LEU A 35 -27.93 8.73 2.92
CA LEU A 35 -26.72 9.51 2.77
C LEU A 35 -26.82 10.80 3.58
N LEU A 36 -25.93 10.97 4.55
CA LEU A 36 -25.70 12.24 5.24
C LEU A 36 -24.54 12.95 4.55
N SER A 37 -24.74 14.17 4.08
CA SER A 37 -23.67 14.95 3.44
C SER A 37 -23.64 16.39 3.94
N GLY A 38 -22.44 16.89 4.26
CA GLY A 38 -22.31 18.25 4.76
C GLY A 38 -20.92 18.63 5.25
N PRO A 39 -20.77 19.89 5.65
CA PRO A 39 -19.52 20.42 6.17
C PRO A 39 -19.29 19.98 7.61
N VAL A 40 -18.09 19.50 7.89
CA VAL A 40 -17.64 19.11 9.23
C VAL A 40 -16.41 19.97 9.58
N PRO A 41 -16.45 20.78 10.64
CA PRO A 41 -15.41 21.76 10.92
C PRO A 41 -14.08 21.12 11.35
N ASP A 42 -14.17 20.03 12.10
CA ASP A 42 -13.00 19.34 12.64
C ASP A 42 -13.28 17.86 12.95
N GLN A 43 -12.26 17.15 13.37
CA GLN A 43 -12.36 15.72 13.72
C GLN A 43 -13.24 15.43 14.96
N PRO A 44 -13.20 16.23 16.04
CA PRO A 44 -14.16 16.09 17.14
C PRO A 44 -15.63 16.18 16.71
N ALA A 45 -15.96 17.10 15.79
CA ALA A 45 -17.30 17.22 15.23
C ALA A 45 -17.71 15.96 14.44
N LEU A 46 -16.79 15.39 13.65
CA LEU A 46 -17.05 14.11 12.97
C LEU A 46 -17.36 12.99 13.96
N TYR A 47 -16.58 12.87 15.02
CA TYR A 47 -16.86 11.89 16.07
C TYR A 47 -18.18 12.13 16.77
N GLY A 48 -18.59 13.39 16.94
CA GLY A 48 -19.91 13.77 17.46
C GLY A 48 -21.05 13.22 16.58
N ILE A 49 -20.93 13.40 15.25
CA ILE A 49 -21.90 12.87 14.28
C ILE A 49 -21.93 11.33 14.32
N LEU A 50 -20.79 10.67 14.29
CA LEU A 50 -20.71 9.21 14.35
C LEU A 50 -21.26 8.62 15.66
N ARG A 51 -21.10 9.34 16.76
CA ARG A 51 -21.71 8.96 18.04
C ARG A 51 -23.24 9.01 17.96
N ARG A 52 -23.82 10.05 17.37
CA ARG A 52 -25.27 10.16 17.15
C ARG A 52 -25.79 9.03 16.25
N VAL A 53 -25.06 8.69 15.17
CA VAL A 53 -25.37 7.54 14.31
C VAL A 53 -25.42 6.24 15.11
N ARG A 54 -24.44 6.00 15.97
CA ARG A 54 -24.41 4.83 16.86
C ARG A 54 -25.62 4.82 17.81
N ASP A 55 -25.95 5.96 18.39
CA ASP A 55 -27.01 6.09 19.38
C ASP A 55 -28.41 5.89 18.74
N LEU A 56 -28.53 6.10 17.41
CA LEU A 56 -29.70 5.74 16.61
C LEU A 56 -29.79 4.24 16.27
N GLY A 57 -28.73 3.48 16.50
CA GLY A 57 -28.69 2.05 16.20
C GLY A 57 -28.64 1.71 14.71
N LEU A 58 -28.36 2.68 13.82
CA LEU A 58 -28.23 2.44 12.38
C LEU A 58 -26.83 1.93 12.04
N PRO A 59 -26.71 0.86 11.23
CA PRO A 59 -25.42 0.38 10.79
C PRO A 59 -24.73 1.41 9.90
N LEU A 60 -23.45 1.71 10.20
CA LEU A 60 -22.62 2.58 9.40
C LEU A 60 -22.09 1.78 8.19
N VAL A 61 -22.35 2.25 6.97
CA VAL A 61 -21.89 1.63 5.71
C VAL A 61 -20.56 2.22 5.28
N SER A 62 -20.45 3.57 5.22
CA SER A 62 -19.20 4.22 4.83
C SER A 62 -19.09 5.65 5.37
N VAL A 63 -17.84 6.13 5.52
CA VAL A 63 -17.52 7.54 5.84
C VAL A 63 -16.46 8.00 4.86
N ASN A 64 -16.80 8.94 4.00
CA ASN A 64 -15.91 9.46 2.98
C ASN A 64 -15.71 10.97 3.16
N GLN A 65 -14.45 11.40 3.13
CA GLN A 65 -14.12 12.82 3.07
C GLN A 65 -14.08 13.26 1.62
N ILE A 66 -14.87 14.28 1.27
CA ILE A 66 -14.88 14.86 -0.08
C ILE A 66 -13.96 16.07 -0.10
N THR A 67 -12.98 16.05 -1.01
CA THR A 67 -12.21 17.24 -1.33
C THR A 67 -13.03 18.09 -2.32
N VAL A 68 -13.71 19.13 -1.80
CA VAL A 68 -14.47 20.04 -2.65
C VAL A 68 -13.49 20.92 -3.43
N ASN A 69 -13.22 20.56 -4.69
CA ASN A 69 -12.53 21.46 -5.62
C ASN A 69 -13.47 22.63 -5.93
N LEU A 70 -13.13 23.82 -5.46
CA LEU A 70 -13.86 25.08 -5.68
C LEU A 70 -14.22 25.35 -7.15
N SER A 71 -13.47 24.76 -8.08
CA SER A 71 -13.73 24.82 -9.53
C SER A 71 -15.06 24.17 -9.94
N GLN A 72 -15.53 23.16 -9.25
CA GLN A 72 -16.80 22.47 -9.53
C GLN A 72 -18.02 23.24 -9.01
N GLN A 73 -17.89 23.95 -7.89
CA GLN A 73 -18.98 24.77 -7.35
C GLN A 73 -19.31 25.96 -8.25
N VAL A 74 -18.30 26.61 -8.85
CA VAL A 74 -18.49 27.74 -9.78
C VAL A 74 -19.19 27.25 -11.05
N LEU A 75 -18.89 26.06 -11.54
CA LEU A 75 -19.54 25.48 -12.72
C LEU A 75 -21.00 25.07 -12.45
N ASN A 76 -21.29 24.55 -11.28
CA ASN A 76 -22.65 24.13 -10.90
C ASN A 76 -23.55 25.35 -10.61
N LYS A 77 -23.02 26.38 -9.98
CA LYS A 77 -23.75 27.67 -9.76
C LYS A 77 -24.03 28.38 -11.08
N LYS A 78 -23.14 28.28 -12.07
CA LYS A 78 -23.36 28.85 -13.42
C LYS A 78 -24.38 28.02 -14.22
N ARG A 79 -24.48 26.71 -14.02
CA ARG A 79 -25.51 25.85 -14.63
C ARG A 79 -26.91 26.04 -14.04
N SER A 80 -26.99 26.32 -12.74
CA SER A 80 -28.27 26.57 -12.06
C SER A 80 -28.91 27.91 -12.51
N ASN A 81 -28.11 28.95 -12.74
CA ASN A 81 -28.60 30.24 -13.22
C ASN A 81 -28.94 30.29 -14.72
N THR A 82 -28.48 29.28 -15.51
CA THR A 82 -28.79 29.20 -16.95
C THR A 82 -30.06 28.38 -17.24
N LYS A 83 -30.59 27.65 -16.24
CA LYS A 83 -31.79 26.81 -16.43
C LYS A 83 -33.13 27.51 -16.19
N MET A 84 -33.14 28.83 -16.00
CA MET A 84 -34.39 29.60 -15.84
C MET A 84 -34.96 30.21 -17.13
N ASN A 85 -34.44 29.85 -18.30
CA ASN A 85 -35.08 30.30 -19.54
C ASN A 85 -34.79 29.34 -20.68
N THR A 86 -35.66 28.35 -20.84
CA THR A 86 -36.16 27.82 -22.14
C THR A 86 -36.98 26.55 -21.88
N ASN A 87 -38.31 26.72 -22.01
CA ASN A 87 -39.19 25.61 -22.38
C ASN A 87 -38.84 25.19 -23.80
N ASN A 88 -38.34 23.95 -23.97
CA ASN A 88 -38.73 23.11 -25.12
C ASN A 88 -38.20 21.69 -25.00
N ILE A 89 -39.12 20.82 -25.16
CA ILE A 89 -39.15 19.38 -25.49
C ILE A 89 -37.89 18.89 -26.22
N GLY A 90 -37.26 17.86 -25.71
CA GLY A 90 -36.20 17.13 -26.43
C GLY A 90 -35.61 15.98 -25.65
N VAL A 91 -36.22 14.79 -25.83
CA VAL A 91 -35.62 13.45 -25.77
C VAL A 91 -34.46 13.26 -24.77
N ILE A 92 -34.76 12.65 -23.63
CA ILE A 92 -33.78 12.07 -22.73
C ILE A 92 -33.12 10.87 -23.46
N LYS A 93 -31.98 11.09 -24.07
CA LYS A 93 -31.05 9.99 -24.37
C LYS A 93 -30.48 9.54 -23.04
N MET A 94 -30.94 8.40 -22.53
CA MET A 94 -30.25 7.62 -21.52
C MET A 94 -28.85 7.32 -22.04
N ASN A 95 -27.87 8.04 -21.52
CA ASN A 95 -26.48 7.69 -21.73
C ASN A 95 -26.15 6.60 -20.71
N THR A 96 -26.38 5.34 -21.07
CA THR A 96 -25.84 4.17 -20.41
C THR A 96 -24.32 4.18 -20.63
N ASN A 97 -23.62 5.11 -19.98
CA ASN A 97 -22.18 5.02 -19.87
C ASN A 97 -21.87 3.90 -18.88
N ASN A 98 -21.43 2.80 -19.44
CA ASN A 98 -20.66 1.73 -18.86
C ASN A 98 -20.16 2.04 -17.45
N MET A 99 -20.76 1.42 -16.44
CA MET A 99 -20.10 1.14 -15.16
C MET A 99 -18.99 0.13 -15.42
N THR A 100 -17.91 0.55 -16.03
CA THR A 100 -16.64 -0.11 -15.81
C THR A 100 -16.27 0.23 -14.38
N THR A 101 -16.37 -0.73 -13.49
CA THR A 101 -15.78 -0.69 -12.16
C THR A 101 -14.28 -0.67 -12.39
N GLU A 102 -13.71 0.53 -12.63
CA GLU A 102 -12.26 0.69 -12.62
C GLU A 102 -11.81 0.40 -11.19
N MET A 103 -11.01 -0.66 -11.04
CA MET A 103 -10.37 -0.97 -9.77
C MET A 103 -9.44 0.19 -9.42
N GLU A 104 -9.72 0.87 -8.31
CA GLU A 104 -8.94 2.00 -7.85
C GLU A 104 -7.60 1.50 -7.28
N ASP A 105 -6.51 1.82 -7.99
CA ASP A 105 -5.15 1.50 -7.54
C ASP A 105 -4.74 2.40 -6.37
N ILE A 106 -4.69 1.83 -5.18
CA ILE A 106 -4.20 2.52 -3.99
C ILE A 106 -2.70 2.85 -4.18
N LYS A 107 -2.34 4.12 -4.14
CA LYS A 107 -0.94 4.57 -4.23
C LYS A 107 -0.14 4.10 -3.01
N VAL A 108 0.51 2.95 -3.13
CA VAL A 108 1.40 2.41 -2.09
C VAL A 108 2.66 3.26 -1.98
N SER A 109 3.03 3.65 -0.76
CA SER A 109 4.25 4.44 -0.51
C SER A 109 5.51 3.69 -0.95
N LEU A 110 6.52 4.43 -1.44
CA LEU A 110 7.78 3.84 -1.88
C LEU A 110 8.51 3.08 -0.76
N LYS A 111 8.45 3.58 0.46
CA LYS A 111 9.01 2.93 1.65
C LYS A 111 8.42 1.53 1.87
N LEU A 112 7.10 1.40 1.72
CA LEU A 112 6.43 0.11 1.87
C LEU A 112 6.77 -0.84 0.73
N LYS A 113 6.90 -0.34 -0.50
CA LYS A 113 7.36 -1.15 -1.65
C LYS A 113 8.76 -1.71 -1.42
N LEU A 114 9.70 -0.90 -0.91
CA LEU A 114 11.04 -1.34 -0.58
C LEU A 114 11.04 -2.39 0.54
N ALA A 115 10.26 -2.18 1.60
CA ALA A 115 10.12 -3.16 2.68
C ALA A 115 9.55 -4.50 2.16
N ALA A 116 8.53 -4.47 1.30
CA ALA A 116 7.96 -5.67 0.69
C ALA A 116 8.98 -6.40 -0.20
N LEU A 117 9.81 -5.68 -0.97
CA LEU A 117 10.86 -6.28 -1.79
C LEU A 117 11.94 -6.95 -0.93
N TRP A 118 12.38 -6.32 0.16
CA TRP A 118 13.31 -6.94 1.11
C TRP A 118 12.70 -8.16 1.79
N THR A 119 11.41 -8.13 2.11
CA THR A 119 10.69 -9.30 2.64
C THR A 119 10.68 -10.45 1.63
N SER A 120 10.34 -10.17 0.36
CA SER A 120 10.34 -11.18 -0.71
C SER A 120 11.74 -11.77 -0.93
N PHE A 121 12.78 -10.92 -0.91
CA PHE A 121 14.17 -11.35 -0.99
C PHE A 121 14.53 -12.28 0.17
N MET A 122 14.18 -11.93 1.42
CA MET A 122 14.48 -12.74 2.60
C MET A 122 13.79 -14.11 2.57
N PHE A 123 12.52 -14.14 2.16
CA PHE A 123 11.83 -15.42 2.03
C PHE A 123 12.53 -16.33 1.02
N LEU A 124 12.85 -15.81 -0.17
CA LEU A 124 13.52 -16.61 -1.19
C LEU A 124 14.89 -17.09 -0.71
N TYR A 125 15.72 -16.19 -0.18
CA TYR A 125 17.04 -16.49 0.36
C TYR A 125 17.00 -17.61 1.42
N THR A 126 16.09 -17.50 2.39
CA THR A 126 15.93 -18.52 3.44
C THR A 126 15.50 -19.87 2.87
N TYR A 127 14.55 -19.88 1.92
CA TYR A 127 14.09 -21.12 1.32
C TYR A 127 15.13 -21.78 0.41
N VAL A 128 15.95 -21.01 -0.29
CA VAL A 128 17.06 -21.56 -1.09
C VAL A 128 18.05 -22.30 -0.20
N ASP A 129 18.46 -21.69 0.91
CA ASP A 129 19.33 -22.34 1.89
C ASP A 129 18.69 -23.61 2.48
N HIS A 130 17.39 -23.57 2.74
CA HIS A 130 16.65 -24.74 3.20
C HIS A 130 16.63 -25.87 2.15
N PHE A 131 16.35 -25.55 0.88
CA PHE A 131 16.37 -26.54 -0.20
C PHE A 131 17.76 -27.08 -0.49
N HIS A 132 18.81 -26.33 -0.20
CA HIS A 132 20.17 -26.79 -0.34
C HIS A 132 20.46 -28.01 0.56
N LEU A 133 19.81 -28.12 1.71
CA LEU A 133 19.95 -29.27 2.62
C LEU A 133 19.44 -30.59 2.01
N TYR A 134 18.51 -30.54 1.05
CA TYR A 134 17.98 -31.73 0.37
C TYR A 134 18.90 -32.25 -0.74
N MET A 135 20.00 -31.57 -1.03
CA MET A 135 20.96 -32.05 -2.03
C MET A 135 21.76 -33.23 -1.45
N PRO A 136 21.94 -34.34 -2.22
CA PRO A 136 22.73 -35.50 -1.79
C PRO A 136 24.12 -35.07 -1.36
N GLY A 137 24.56 -35.63 -0.22
CA GLY A 137 25.89 -35.38 0.36
C GLY A 137 25.99 -34.12 1.23
N LYS A 138 24.97 -33.21 1.23
CA LYS A 138 25.07 -31.96 2.00
C LYS A 138 24.91 -32.18 3.51
N ILE A 139 24.06 -33.08 3.92
CA ILE A 139 23.89 -33.42 5.33
C ILE A 139 25.18 -34.09 5.87
N GLU A 140 25.77 -34.96 5.09
CA GLU A 140 27.04 -35.61 5.43
C GLU A 140 28.21 -34.62 5.57
N GLU A 141 28.29 -33.63 4.67
CA GLU A 141 29.26 -32.53 4.77
C GLU A 141 29.10 -31.76 6.08
N ILE A 142 27.84 -31.38 6.42
CA ILE A 142 27.53 -30.66 7.66
C ILE A 142 27.87 -31.51 8.91
N LEU A 143 27.51 -32.78 8.90
CA LEU A 143 27.86 -33.69 10.01
C LEU A 143 29.37 -33.86 10.15
N ALA A 144 30.13 -33.77 9.05
CA ALA A 144 31.60 -33.75 9.06
C ALA A 144 32.18 -32.38 9.47
N GLY A 145 31.34 -31.43 9.86
CA GLY A 145 31.77 -30.10 10.30
C GLY A 145 32.18 -29.15 9.18
N LYS A 146 31.68 -29.37 7.93
CA LYS A 146 32.06 -28.59 6.76
C LYS A 146 30.84 -28.03 6.03
N VAL A 147 30.99 -26.83 5.49
CA VAL A 147 30.06 -26.22 4.51
C VAL A 147 30.90 -25.74 3.34
N PHE A 148 30.72 -26.37 2.17
CA PHE A 148 31.55 -26.14 0.99
C PHE A 148 33.03 -26.41 1.31
N THR A 149 33.92 -25.41 1.28
CA THR A 149 35.34 -25.55 1.66
C THR A 149 35.66 -25.02 3.05
N PHE A 150 34.67 -24.53 3.78
CA PHE A 150 34.85 -23.89 5.08
C PHE A 150 34.53 -24.86 6.22
N ASP A 151 35.31 -24.82 7.28
CA ASP A 151 35.00 -25.48 8.53
C ASP A 151 33.90 -24.76 9.29
N ILE A 152 32.93 -25.51 9.82
CA ILE A 152 31.86 -24.94 10.64
C ILE A 152 32.46 -24.61 12.00
N THR A 153 32.87 -23.34 12.13
CA THR A 153 33.40 -22.78 13.38
C THR A 153 32.41 -21.79 13.96
N TYR A 154 32.59 -21.46 15.23
CA TYR A 154 31.81 -20.40 15.87
C TYR A 154 31.91 -19.06 15.09
N VAL A 155 33.12 -18.71 14.62
CA VAL A 155 33.35 -17.48 13.84
C VAL A 155 32.61 -17.53 12.51
N PHE A 156 32.66 -18.69 11.82
CA PHE A 156 31.91 -18.86 10.56
C PHE A 156 30.43 -18.63 10.74
N LEU A 157 29.81 -19.21 11.78
CA LEU A 157 28.38 -19.04 12.05
C LEU A 157 28.03 -17.62 12.43
N MET A 158 28.88 -16.92 13.18
CA MET A 158 28.69 -15.51 13.51
C MET A 158 28.72 -14.60 12.27
N VAL A 159 29.68 -14.84 11.36
CA VAL A 159 29.79 -14.10 10.10
C VAL A 159 28.56 -14.39 9.23
N ALA A 160 28.16 -15.64 9.07
CA ALA A 160 26.96 -16.00 8.32
C ALA A 160 25.71 -15.31 8.88
N MET A 161 25.52 -15.35 10.22
CA MET A 161 24.39 -14.68 10.87
C MET A 161 24.41 -13.16 10.64
N PHE A 162 25.59 -12.52 10.64
CA PHE A 162 25.71 -11.10 10.34
C PHE A 162 25.21 -10.78 8.92
N PHE A 163 25.57 -11.60 7.92
CA PHE A 163 25.07 -11.43 6.54
C PHE A 163 23.56 -11.65 6.45
N VAL A 164 22.97 -12.56 7.21
CA VAL A 164 21.50 -12.74 7.25
C VAL A 164 20.80 -11.56 7.95
N ALA A 165 21.40 -11.00 8.99
CA ALA A 165 20.80 -9.93 9.77
C ALA A 165 20.63 -8.63 8.97
N ILE A 166 21.54 -8.32 8.06
CA ILE A 166 21.49 -7.06 7.28
C ILE A 166 20.18 -6.93 6.47
N PRO A 167 19.80 -7.87 5.57
CA PRO A 167 18.56 -7.72 4.80
C PRO A 167 17.31 -7.83 5.68
N VAL A 168 17.33 -8.57 6.79
CA VAL A 168 16.25 -8.55 7.79
C VAL A 168 16.06 -7.14 8.35
N LEU A 169 17.15 -6.49 8.75
CA LEU A 169 17.10 -5.11 9.24
C LEU A 169 16.63 -4.14 8.15
N MET A 170 16.96 -4.37 6.88
CA MET A 170 16.54 -3.53 5.78
C MET A 170 15.01 -3.50 5.59
N ILE A 171 14.29 -4.53 6.00
CA ILE A 171 12.81 -4.52 6.01
C ILE A 171 12.31 -3.37 6.89
N PHE A 172 12.79 -3.31 8.14
CA PHE A 172 12.41 -2.27 9.09
C PHE A 172 12.98 -0.90 8.69
N LEU A 173 14.26 -0.83 8.35
CA LEU A 173 14.95 0.41 8.00
C LEU A 173 14.36 1.09 6.76
N SER A 174 13.86 0.33 5.80
CA SER A 174 13.18 0.89 4.62
C SER A 174 11.92 1.69 4.96
N VAL A 175 11.28 1.39 6.09
CA VAL A 175 10.12 2.16 6.58
C VAL A 175 10.55 3.29 7.51
N ALA A 176 11.50 3.01 8.43
CA ALA A 176 11.85 3.89 9.54
C ALA A 176 12.75 5.08 9.13
N LEU A 177 13.68 4.86 8.19
CA LEU A 177 14.68 5.86 7.85
C LEU A 177 14.11 7.08 7.11
N PRO A 178 14.71 8.28 7.30
CA PRO A 178 14.39 9.46 6.50
C PRO A 178 14.79 9.25 5.03
N ALA A 179 14.06 9.89 4.09
CA ALA A 179 14.11 9.62 2.66
C ALA A 179 15.52 9.59 2.05
N LYS A 180 16.37 10.57 2.39
CA LYS A 180 17.73 10.70 1.86
C LYS A 180 18.64 9.54 2.30
N VAL A 181 18.60 9.19 3.58
CA VAL A 181 19.39 8.08 4.14
C VAL A 181 18.85 6.75 3.59
N ASN A 182 17.55 6.57 3.60
CA ASN A 182 16.87 5.37 3.11
C ASN A 182 17.26 5.04 1.67
N ARG A 183 17.22 6.06 0.79
CA ARG A 183 17.64 5.93 -0.60
C ARG A 183 19.05 5.32 -0.73
N TRP A 184 20.03 5.94 -0.09
CA TRP A 184 21.42 5.50 -0.20
C TRP A 184 21.68 4.16 0.46
N THR A 185 21.08 3.91 1.62
CA THR A 185 21.22 2.62 2.32
C THR A 185 20.69 1.48 1.45
N ASN A 186 19.51 1.63 0.84
CA ASN A 186 18.96 0.60 -0.06
C ASN A 186 19.87 0.36 -1.28
N ILE A 187 20.39 1.41 -1.91
CA ILE A 187 21.28 1.27 -3.07
C ILE A 187 22.57 0.54 -2.67
N ILE A 188 23.23 0.97 -1.60
CA ILE A 188 24.50 0.40 -1.15
C ILE A 188 24.32 -1.08 -0.78
N VAL A 189 23.36 -1.38 0.08
CA VAL A 189 23.13 -2.75 0.56
C VAL A 189 22.76 -3.66 -0.60
N ALA A 190 21.80 -3.28 -1.45
CA ALA A 190 21.41 -4.10 -2.59
C ALA A 190 22.56 -4.32 -3.57
N THR A 191 23.43 -3.30 -3.81
CA THR A 191 24.59 -3.45 -4.69
C THR A 191 25.62 -4.42 -4.11
N VAL A 192 25.85 -4.41 -2.81
CA VAL A 192 26.79 -5.34 -2.14
C VAL A 192 26.25 -6.78 -2.16
N TYR A 193 24.92 -6.97 -2.08
CA TYR A 193 24.33 -8.29 -2.09
C TYR A 193 24.32 -8.96 -3.47
N ILE A 194 24.36 -8.23 -4.57
CA ILE A 194 24.42 -8.84 -5.91
C ILE A 194 25.64 -9.78 -6.04
N PRO A 195 26.89 -9.33 -5.85
CA PRO A 195 28.03 -10.24 -5.92
C PRO A 195 28.00 -11.34 -4.86
N TYR A 196 27.43 -11.10 -3.69
CA TYR A 196 27.27 -12.13 -2.66
C TYR A 196 26.32 -13.24 -3.13
N MET A 197 25.18 -12.93 -3.76
CA MET A 197 24.27 -13.93 -4.33
C MET A 197 24.93 -14.73 -5.45
N LEU A 198 25.71 -14.09 -6.29
CA LEU A 198 26.47 -14.76 -7.37
C LEU A 198 27.58 -15.65 -6.81
N PHE A 199 28.20 -15.27 -5.70
CA PHE A 199 29.20 -16.09 -5.03
C PHE A 199 28.61 -17.40 -4.49
N ASN A 200 27.35 -17.41 -4.05
CA ASN A 200 26.65 -18.62 -3.59
C ASN A 200 26.44 -19.66 -4.69
N LEU A 201 26.65 -19.30 -5.97
CA LEU A 201 26.66 -20.25 -7.09
C LEU A 201 28.04 -20.88 -7.33
N ALA A 202 29.07 -20.50 -6.58
CA ALA A 202 30.39 -21.08 -6.71
C ALA A 202 30.38 -22.56 -6.23
N GLY A 203 30.90 -23.43 -7.04
CA GLY A 203 30.93 -24.89 -6.77
C GLY A 203 29.85 -25.66 -7.54
N VAL A 204 29.30 -26.71 -6.90
CA VAL A 204 28.25 -27.54 -7.52
C VAL A 204 26.89 -26.86 -7.35
N ALA A 205 26.44 -26.13 -8.36
CA ALA A 205 25.15 -25.49 -8.34
C ALA A 205 24.12 -26.28 -9.19
N TRP A 206 22.93 -26.50 -8.60
CA TRP A 206 21.82 -27.15 -9.28
C TRP A 206 20.87 -26.12 -9.90
N ALA A 207 20.01 -26.57 -10.81
CA ALA A 207 19.11 -25.70 -11.56
C ALA A 207 18.25 -24.76 -10.68
N HIS A 208 17.78 -25.22 -9.51
CA HIS A 208 17.01 -24.39 -8.57
C HIS A 208 17.83 -23.25 -7.98
N MET A 209 19.15 -23.43 -7.78
CA MET A 209 20.04 -22.39 -7.27
C MET A 209 20.25 -21.28 -8.31
N TYR A 210 20.41 -21.64 -9.59
CA TYR A 210 20.49 -20.64 -10.69
C TYR A 210 19.19 -19.86 -10.84
N PHE A 211 18.05 -20.56 -10.75
CA PHE A 211 16.74 -19.91 -10.78
C PHE A 211 16.57 -18.93 -9.62
N ALA A 212 16.89 -19.36 -8.40
CA ALA A 212 16.78 -18.53 -7.22
C ALA A 212 17.71 -17.30 -7.29
N ALA A 213 18.98 -17.48 -7.64
CA ALA A 213 19.93 -16.38 -7.80
C ALA A 213 19.46 -15.36 -8.85
N ALA A 214 18.86 -15.83 -9.96
CA ALA A 214 18.31 -14.93 -10.98
C ALA A 214 17.14 -14.07 -10.40
N VAL A 215 16.24 -14.67 -9.62
CA VAL A 215 15.14 -13.94 -8.99
C VAL A 215 15.65 -13.01 -7.89
N GLU A 216 16.60 -13.44 -7.06
CA GLU A 216 17.23 -12.63 -6.02
C GLU A 216 17.91 -11.38 -6.60
N VAL A 217 18.71 -11.57 -7.66
CA VAL A 217 19.37 -10.46 -8.35
C VAL A 217 18.32 -9.53 -8.98
N ALA A 218 17.26 -10.06 -9.58
CA ALA A 218 16.17 -9.24 -10.12
C ALA A 218 15.49 -8.38 -9.03
N LEU A 219 15.21 -8.95 -7.85
CA LEU A 219 14.64 -8.21 -6.71
C LEU A 219 15.59 -7.09 -6.25
N LEU A 220 16.90 -7.39 -6.15
CA LEU A 220 17.90 -6.38 -5.77
C LEU A 220 18.01 -5.24 -6.80
N LEU A 221 17.94 -5.56 -8.09
CA LEU A 221 17.93 -4.55 -9.17
C LEU A 221 16.66 -3.69 -9.11
N ILE A 222 15.50 -4.28 -8.81
CA ILE A 222 14.24 -3.54 -8.60
C ILE A 222 14.36 -2.61 -7.40
N ILE A 223 14.94 -3.06 -6.28
CA ILE A 223 15.21 -2.22 -5.10
C ILE A 223 16.08 -1.02 -5.48
N ILE A 224 17.18 -1.25 -6.20
CA ILE A 224 18.07 -0.18 -6.68
C ILE A 224 17.29 0.79 -7.58
N GLY A 225 16.49 0.28 -8.53
CA GLY A 225 15.69 1.08 -9.45
C GLY A 225 14.68 1.98 -8.72
N TYR A 226 13.94 1.45 -7.76
CA TYR A 226 13.02 2.24 -6.94
C TYR A 226 13.73 3.25 -6.06
N ALA A 227 14.84 2.88 -5.42
CA ALA A 227 15.62 3.78 -4.61
C ALA A 227 16.29 4.89 -5.46
N TRP A 228 16.72 4.58 -6.69
CA TRP A 228 17.29 5.56 -7.61
C TRP A 228 16.28 6.61 -8.08
N LYS A 229 15.06 6.15 -8.40
CA LYS A 229 13.93 7.00 -8.84
C LYS A 229 13.18 7.66 -7.67
N TRP A 230 13.79 7.78 -6.49
CA TRP A 230 13.15 8.40 -5.34
C TRP A 230 12.65 9.81 -5.69
N PRO A 231 11.34 10.11 -5.50
CA PRO A 231 10.80 11.42 -5.84
C PRO A 231 11.48 12.52 -5.02
N LYS A 232 11.98 13.54 -5.72
CA LYS A 232 12.48 14.74 -5.04
C LYS A 232 11.27 15.52 -4.55
N GLN A 233 11.28 15.94 -3.28
CA GLN A 233 10.36 16.98 -2.83
C GLN A 233 10.80 18.28 -3.51
N GLU A 234 9.93 18.84 -4.32
CA GLU A 234 10.05 20.23 -4.74
C GLU A 234 9.81 21.09 -3.51
N SER A 235 10.85 21.83 -3.11
CA SER A 235 10.84 22.79 -1.99
C SER A 235 10.15 24.06 -2.41
#